data_d925587ba51773d7ce923257b47d3bf9
#
_entry.id   d925587ba51773d7ce923257b47d3bf9
#
_cell.length_a   1.000
_cell.length_b   1.000
_cell.length_c   1.000
_cell.angle_alpha   90.00
_cell.angle_beta   90.00
_cell.angle_gamma   90.00
#
_symmetry.space_group_name_H-M   'P 1'
#
loop_
_entity.id
_entity.type
_entity.pdbx_description
1 polymer ?
#
loop_
_entity_poly.entity_id
_entity_poly.type
_entity_poly.pdbx_seq_one_letter_code
_entity_poly.pdbx_strand_id
1 'polypeptide(L)'
;MSNPVYMVGIIDVKDFQTYAEQYGMPVGEMFAEVGAEIVAASTEAEVLEGNWDGNWSVIVKVPSAAIARDLYNSEKYAPFKRARQETLANQTTLAIVPALG
;
A
#
# COMPACT_ATOMS: atom_id res chain seq x y z
N MET A 1 -8.95 -23.20 2.25
CA MET A 1 -7.71 -22.41 2.15
C MET A 1 -7.97 -21.05 1.53
N SER A 2 -7.38 -20.02 2.09
CA SER A 2 -7.51 -18.69 1.54
C SER A 2 -6.54 -18.48 0.39
N ASN A 3 -7.00 -17.84 -0.67
CA ASN A 3 -6.14 -17.45 -1.77
C ASN A 3 -5.47 -16.11 -1.43
N PRO A 4 -4.22 -15.91 -1.84
CA PRO A 4 -3.58 -14.62 -1.62
C PRO A 4 -4.20 -13.52 -2.48
N VAL A 5 -4.01 -12.31 -2.03
CA VAL A 5 -4.40 -11.12 -2.78
C VAL A 5 -3.22 -10.18 -2.87
N TYR A 6 -3.29 -9.23 -3.80
CA TYR A 6 -2.31 -8.15 -3.90
C TYR A 6 -2.98 -6.84 -3.53
N MET A 7 -2.34 -6.09 -2.64
CA MET A 7 -2.72 -4.70 -2.42
C MET A 7 -1.85 -3.85 -3.32
N VAL A 8 -2.49 -3.07 -4.18
CA VAL A 8 -1.80 -2.22 -5.15
C VAL A 8 -2.02 -0.77 -4.77
N GLY A 9 -0.92 -0.07 -4.50
CA GLY A 9 -0.97 1.34 -4.15
C GLY A 9 -0.27 2.19 -5.18
N ILE A 10 -0.93 3.28 -5.60
CA ILE A 10 -0.37 4.30 -6.48
C ILE A 10 -0.56 5.61 -5.75
N ILE A 11 0.53 6.24 -5.33
CA ILE A 11 0.50 7.33 -4.38
C ILE A 11 1.33 8.50 -4.91
N ASP A 12 0.75 9.70 -4.86
CA ASP A 12 1.48 10.92 -5.16
C ASP A 12 2.04 11.50 -3.87
N VAL A 13 3.26 11.10 -3.54
CA VAL A 13 3.93 11.44 -2.29
C VAL A 13 4.48 12.88 -2.36
N LYS A 14 4.21 13.66 -1.32
CA LYS A 14 4.69 15.04 -1.25
C LYS A 14 6.17 15.13 -0.93
N ASP A 15 6.61 14.37 0.08
CA ASP A 15 8.01 14.33 0.51
C ASP A 15 8.35 12.90 0.91
N PHE A 16 9.25 12.26 0.17
CA PHE A 16 9.56 10.84 0.36
C PHE A 16 10.18 10.54 1.72
N GLN A 17 11.03 11.42 2.24
CA GLN A 17 11.65 11.18 3.54
C GLN A 17 10.58 11.16 4.64
N THR A 18 9.71 12.15 4.65
CA THR A 18 8.61 12.24 5.62
C THR A 18 7.66 11.06 5.47
N TYR A 19 7.32 10.71 4.24
CA TYR A 19 6.43 9.58 3.95
C TYR A 19 7.04 8.27 4.47
N ALA A 20 8.32 8.03 4.21
CA ALA A 20 9.00 6.83 4.67
C ALA A 20 8.99 6.74 6.20
N GLU A 21 9.29 7.83 6.88
CA GLU A 21 9.35 7.86 8.35
C GLU A 21 7.98 7.71 9.00
N GLN A 22 6.99 8.40 8.47
CA GLN A 22 5.66 8.47 9.10
C GLN A 22 4.68 7.41 8.60
N TYR A 23 4.95 6.79 7.48
CA TYR A 23 4.05 5.80 6.89
C TYR A 23 4.78 4.54 6.44
N GLY A 24 5.71 4.67 5.52
CA GLY A 24 6.31 3.51 4.85
C GLY A 24 6.95 2.51 5.79
N MET A 25 7.79 2.97 6.70
CA MET A 25 8.50 2.09 7.64
C MET A 25 7.56 1.46 8.67
N PRO A 26 6.73 2.23 9.40
CA PRO A 26 5.84 1.61 10.38
C PRO A 26 4.79 0.70 9.75
N VAL A 27 4.26 1.07 8.59
CA VAL A 27 3.26 0.24 7.90
C VAL A 27 3.90 -1.01 7.30
N GLY A 28 5.15 -0.91 6.84
CA GLY A 28 5.91 -2.09 6.40
C GLY A 28 6.06 -3.13 7.49
N GLU A 29 6.28 -2.70 8.74
CA GLU A 29 6.33 -3.60 9.88
C GLU A 29 4.98 -4.26 10.14
N MET A 30 3.89 -3.51 9.98
CA MET A 30 2.53 -4.04 10.13
C MET A 30 2.23 -5.12 9.09
N PHE A 31 2.68 -4.93 7.84
CA PHE A 31 2.56 -5.95 6.81
C PHE A 31 3.32 -7.22 7.19
N ALA A 32 4.55 -7.06 7.67
CA ALA A 32 5.34 -8.22 8.10
C ALA A 32 4.65 -9.01 9.21
N GLU A 33 4.01 -8.33 10.16
CA GLU A 33 3.31 -8.98 11.27
C GLU A 33 2.16 -9.88 10.81
N VAL A 34 1.52 -9.55 9.69
CA VAL A 34 0.39 -10.36 9.18
C VAL A 34 0.83 -11.33 8.07
N GLY A 35 2.13 -11.48 7.87
CA GLY A 35 2.66 -12.40 6.86
C GLY A 35 2.58 -11.89 5.44
N ALA A 36 2.41 -10.60 5.26
CA ALA A 36 2.41 -9.98 3.94
C ALA A 36 3.83 -9.70 3.46
N GLU A 37 3.99 -9.64 2.15
CA GLU A 37 5.29 -9.44 1.52
C GLU A 37 5.20 -8.31 0.49
N ILE A 38 6.10 -7.34 0.59
CA ILE A 38 6.19 -6.28 -0.42
C ILE A 38 6.93 -6.86 -1.61
N VAL A 39 6.23 -7.07 -2.72
CA VAL A 39 6.81 -7.71 -3.90
C VAL A 39 7.30 -6.72 -4.94
N ALA A 40 6.84 -5.48 -4.89
CA ALA A 40 7.33 -4.40 -5.75
C ALA A 40 7.11 -3.07 -5.07
N ALA A 41 8.09 -2.18 -5.17
CA ALA A 41 7.99 -0.80 -4.68
C ALA A 41 8.98 0.06 -5.45
N SER A 42 8.50 1.14 -6.06
CA SER A 42 9.37 1.91 -6.96
C SER A 42 8.83 3.32 -7.19
N THR A 43 9.75 4.25 -7.44
CA THR A 43 9.43 5.59 -7.95
C THR A 43 9.49 5.65 -9.47
N GLU A 44 9.79 4.52 -10.14
CA GLU A 44 10.12 4.49 -11.56
C GLU A 44 9.19 3.61 -12.38
N ALA A 45 7.89 3.57 -12.04
CA ALA A 45 6.93 2.83 -12.84
C ALA A 45 6.90 3.36 -14.28
N GLU A 46 7.00 2.46 -15.24
CA GLU A 46 6.92 2.82 -16.65
C GLU A 46 5.49 2.60 -17.12
N VAL A 47 4.77 3.69 -17.38
CA VAL A 47 3.37 3.65 -17.76
C VAL A 47 3.26 3.45 -19.27
N LEU A 48 2.69 2.34 -19.68
CA LEU A 48 2.52 2.00 -21.10
C LEU A 48 1.20 2.52 -21.67
N GLU A 49 0.17 2.58 -20.84
CA GLU A 49 -1.15 3.07 -21.24
C GLU A 49 -1.87 3.66 -20.04
N GLY A 50 -2.68 4.67 -20.28
CA GLY A 50 -3.60 5.20 -19.29
C GLY A 50 -2.98 6.21 -18.33
N ASN A 51 -3.75 6.51 -17.30
CA ASN A 51 -3.36 7.45 -16.26
C ASN A 51 -2.75 6.71 -15.07
N TRP A 52 -1.69 7.27 -14.52
CA TRP A 52 -0.99 6.68 -13.38
C TRP A 52 -0.63 7.84 -12.45
N ASP A 53 -1.60 8.25 -11.63
CA ASP A 53 -1.52 9.50 -10.86
C ASP A 53 -0.71 9.35 -9.59
N GLY A 54 0.57 9.01 -9.72
CA GLY A 54 1.44 8.87 -8.56
C GLY A 54 2.90 8.77 -8.94
N ASN A 55 3.74 9.09 -7.96
CA ASN A 55 5.20 8.99 -8.07
C ASN A 55 5.76 7.84 -7.22
N TRP A 56 4.88 7.06 -6.58
CA TRP A 56 5.25 5.91 -5.76
C TRP A 56 4.25 4.77 -6.04
N SER A 57 4.78 3.63 -6.42
CA SER A 57 3.97 2.45 -6.70
C SER A 57 4.41 1.31 -5.80
N VAL A 58 3.46 0.63 -5.16
CA VAL A 58 3.76 -0.47 -4.26
C VAL A 58 2.79 -1.61 -4.49
N ILE A 59 3.31 -2.83 -4.48
CA ILE A 59 2.49 -4.04 -4.59
C ILE A 59 2.86 -4.95 -3.43
N VAL A 60 1.86 -5.32 -2.64
CA VAL A 60 2.03 -6.14 -1.44
C VAL A 60 1.20 -7.41 -1.59
N LYS A 61 1.84 -8.56 -1.45
CA LYS A 61 1.16 -9.85 -1.44
C LYS A 61 0.69 -10.14 -0.02
N VAL A 62 -0.59 -10.34 0.16
CA VAL A 62 -1.21 -10.60 1.47
C VAL A 62 -1.83 -12.00 1.45
N PRO A 63 -1.71 -12.78 2.54
CA PRO A 63 -2.20 -14.17 2.53
C PRO A 63 -3.67 -14.36 2.19
N SER A 64 -4.52 -13.37 2.50
CA SER A 64 -5.94 -13.45 2.16
C SER A 64 -6.56 -12.06 2.07
N ALA A 65 -7.70 -11.97 1.39
CA ALA A 65 -8.48 -10.74 1.31
C ALA A 65 -8.97 -10.30 2.70
N ALA A 66 -9.35 -11.26 3.55
CA ALA A 66 -9.80 -10.96 4.90
C ALA A 66 -8.70 -10.28 5.71
N ILE A 67 -7.47 -10.79 5.65
CA ILE A 67 -6.33 -10.19 6.34
C ILE A 67 -6.06 -8.78 5.81
N ALA A 68 -6.13 -8.58 4.49
CA ALA A 68 -5.93 -7.26 3.88
C ALA A 68 -6.98 -6.27 4.36
N ARG A 69 -8.26 -6.63 4.33
CA ARG A 69 -9.34 -5.76 4.79
C ARG A 69 -9.26 -5.49 6.29
N ASP A 70 -8.95 -6.51 7.09
CA ASP A 70 -8.84 -6.35 8.54
C ASP A 70 -7.71 -5.38 8.90
N LEU A 71 -6.56 -5.49 8.22
CA LEU A 71 -5.47 -4.57 8.43
C LEU A 71 -5.85 -3.15 8.03
N TYR A 72 -6.46 -2.99 6.87
CA TYR A 72 -6.87 -1.68 6.36
C TYR A 72 -7.86 -0.98 7.29
N ASN A 73 -8.75 -1.74 7.92
CA ASN A 73 -9.79 -1.22 8.81
C ASN A 73 -9.40 -1.28 10.30
N SER A 74 -8.17 -1.67 10.62
CA SER A 74 -7.73 -1.80 12.01
C SER A 74 -7.52 -0.45 12.68
N GLU A 75 -7.69 -0.44 14.00
CA GLU A 75 -7.40 0.76 14.80
C GLU A 75 -5.91 1.11 14.77
N LYS A 76 -5.06 0.11 14.70
CA LYS A 76 -3.61 0.30 14.64
C LYS A 76 -3.19 1.00 13.36
N TYR A 77 -3.85 0.70 12.25
CA TYR A 77 -3.55 1.31 10.95
C TYR A 77 -4.22 2.70 10.79
N ALA A 78 -5.31 2.96 11.47
CA ALA A 78 -6.12 4.17 11.28
C ALA A 78 -5.32 5.48 11.26
N PRO A 79 -4.39 5.74 12.22
CA PRO A 79 -3.64 7.00 12.18
C PRO A 79 -2.72 7.11 10.97
N PHE A 80 -2.16 5.98 10.50
CA PHE A 80 -1.30 5.97 9.31
C PHE A 80 -2.12 6.21 8.04
N LYS A 81 -3.29 5.59 7.96
CA LYS A 81 -4.22 5.81 6.85
C LYS A 81 -4.61 7.28 6.74
N ARG A 82 -4.97 7.88 7.87
CA ARG A 82 -5.33 9.30 7.90
C ARG A 82 -4.17 10.19 7.48
N ALA A 83 -2.97 9.94 8.00
CA ALA A 83 -1.79 10.70 7.63
C ALA A 83 -1.52 10.61 6.12
N ARG A 84 -1.60 9.41 5.55
CA ARG A 84 -1.40 9.22 4.11
C ARG A 84 -2.43 9.99 3.30
N GLN A 85 -3.71 9.90 3.68
CA GLN A 85 -4.80 10.54 2.93
C GLN A 85 -4.82 12.06 3.07
N GLU A 86 -4.47 12.57 4.24
CA GLU A 86 -4.67 13.99 4.57
C GLU A 86 -3.41 14.86 4.47
N THR A 87 -2.24 14.31 4.77
CA THR A 87 -1.03 15.14 4.88
C THR A 87 0.17 14.68 4.08
N LEU A 88 0.34 13.37 3.86
CA LEU A 88 1.57 12.84 3.27
C LEU A 88 1.54 12.73 1.75
N ALA A 89 0.36 12.73 1.17
CA ALA A 89 0.20 12.57 -0.27
C ALA A 89 -0.85 13.52 -0.81
N ASN A 90 -0.70 13.89 -2.08
CA ASN A 90 -1.70 14.68 -2.80
C ASN A 90 -2.84 13.81 -3.29
N GLN A 91 -2.52 12.56 -3.64
CA GLN A 91 -3.51 11.61 -4.15
C GLN A 91 -3.08 10.20 -3.78
N THR A 92 -4.04 9.37 -3.43
CA THR A 92 -3.79 7.97 -3.10
C THR A 92 -4.81 7.08 -3.80
N THR A 93 -4.33 6.01 -4.40
CA THR A 93 -5.16 4.96 -4.99
C THR A 93 -4.71 3.65 -4.37
N LEU A 94 -5.66 2.88 -3.84
CA LEU A 94 -5.34 1.62 -3.20
C LEU A 94 -6.43 0.61 -3.53
N ALA A 95 -6.02 -0.56 -3.99
CA ALA A 95 -6.96 -1.62 -4.39
C ALA A 95 -6.48 -2.97 -3.92
N ILE A 96 -7.43 -3.87 -3.69
CA ILE A 96 -7.15 -5.28 -3.44
C ILE A 96 -7.45 -6.02 -4.74
N VAL A 97 -6.45 -6.72 -5.27
CA VAL A 97 -6.58 -7.49 -6.50
C VAL A 97 -6.32 -8.95 -6.18
N PRO A 98 -7.33 -9.82 -6.28
CA PRO A 98 -7.14 -11.24 -6.01
C PRO A 98 -6.12 -11.85 -6.95
N ALA A 99 -5.31 -12.77 -6.42
CA ALA A 99 -4.35 -13.51 -7.24
C ALA A 99 -5.09 -14.46 -8.19
N LEU A 100 -4.48 -14.72 -9.32
CA LEU A 100 -5.02 -15.66 -10.31
C LEU A 100 -4.86 -17.08 -9.80
N GLY A 101 -5.98 -17.78 -9.67
CA GLY A 101 -5.99 -19.17 -9.23
C GLY A 101 -5.84 -19.35 -7.75
#